data_0e87de9234c4d36fa5b10f193bc3bd71
#
_entry.id   0e87de9234c4d36fa5b10f193bc3bd71
#
_cell.length_a   1.000
_cell.length_b   1.000
_cell.length_c   1.000
_cell.angle_alpha   90.00
_cell.angle_beta   90.00
_cell.angle_gamma   90.00
#
_symmetry.space_group_name_H-M   'P 1'
#
loop_
_entity.id
_entity.type
_entity.pdbx_description
1 polymer ?
#
loop_
_entity_poly.entity_id
_entity_poly.type
_entity_poly.pdbx_seq_one_letter_code
_entity_poly.pdbx_strand_id
1 'polypeptide(L)'
;MKNKDQILLENLYERIFLEENNLDWDNLNYKHTEDEVNNRLDFFNKNGAVGYIEWSKDDGEVEKIYVGDPYRRQGVGTYIWETAVEWAKENNQPEPEHSSRRSYEGEQFAQSIGGYIPRLTDDIDGWSSR
;
A
#
# COMPACT_ATOMS: atom_id res chain seq x y z
N MET A 1 -20.70 -36.82 9.78
CA MET A 1 -21.36 -35.63 10.31
C MET A 1 -20.60 -35.13 11.53
N LYS A 2 -20.28 -33.87 11.56
CA LYS A 2 -19.53 -33.29 12.68
C LYS A 2 -20.45 -33.03 13.85
N ASN A 3 -19.95 -33.24 15.07
CA ASN A 3 -20.73 -32.92 16.25
C ASN A 3 -20.54 -31.42 16.59
N LYS A 4 -21.30 -30.96 17.57
CA LYS A 4 -21.26 -29.54 17.98
C LYS A 4 -19.90 -29.09 18.44
N ASP A 5 -19.14 -29.92 19.11
CA ASP A 5 -17.82 -29.55 19.64
C ASP A 5 -16.81 -29.38 18.50
N GLN A 6 -16.89 -30.23 17.48
CA GLN A 6 -16.04 -30.12 16.32
C GLN A 6 -16.33 -28.86 15.54
N ILE A 7 -17.60 -28.50 15.38
CA ILE A 7 -18.02 -27.30 14.68
C ILE A 7 -17.52 -26.05 15.42
N LEU A 8 -17.68 -26.03 16.75
CA LEU A 8 -17.21 -24.91 17.56
C LEU A 8 -15.69 -24.73 17.47
N LEU A 9 -14.96 -25.84 17.50
CA LEU A 9 -13.50 -25.80 17.42
C LEU A 9 -13.05 -25.28 16.08
N GLU A 10 -13.66 -25.74 14.98
CA GLU A 10 -13.33 -25.25 13.65
C GLU A 10 -13.63 -23.78 13.49
N ASN A 11 -14.75 -23.32 14.01
CA ASN A 11 -15.09 -21.90 13.97
C ASN A 11 -14.11 -21.04 14.76
N LEU A 12 -13.64 -21.56 15.89
CA LEU A 12 -12.63 -20.88 16.70
C LEU A 12 -11.31 -20.76 15.97
N TYR A 13 -10.86 -21.85 15.34
CA TYR A 13 -9.63 -21.82 14.53
C TYR A 13 -9.74 -20.84 13.39
N GLU A 14 -10.86 -20.85 12.69
CA GLU A 14 -11.08 -19.95 11.58
C GLU A 14 -11.05 -18.51 12.04
N ARG A 15 -11.66 -18.20 13.17
CA ARG A 15 -11.63 -16.86 13.74
C ARG A 15 -10.23 -16.43 14.11
N ILE A 16 -9.46 -17.28 14.77
CA ILE A 16 -8.07 -16.99 15.14
C ILE A 16 -7.24 -16.72 13.91
N PHE A 17 -7.38 -17.55 12.89
CA PHE A 17 -6.68 -17.38 11.63
C PHE A 17 -6.99 -16.03 11.01
N LEU A 18 -8.26 -15.66 10.93
CA LEU A 18 -8.68 -14.38 10.36
C LEU A 18 -8.18 -13.19 11.17
N GLU A 19 -8.19 -13.29 12.50
CA GLU A 19 -7.68 -12.24 13.36
C GLU A 19 -6.18 -12.04 13.20
N GLU A 20 -5.43 -13.12 13.00
CA GLU A 20 -3.98 -13.03 12.79
C GLU A 20 -3.61 -12.45 11.43
N ASN A 21 -4.43 -12.69 10.41
CA ASN A 21 -4.10 -12.33 9.03
C ASN A 21 -4.88 -11.12 8.52
N ASN A 22 -5.90 -10.68 9.24
CA ASN A 22 -6.66 -9.51 8.86
C ASN A 22 -6.12 -8.27 9.56
N LEU A 23 -6.11 -7.18 8.81
CA LEU A 23 -5.71 -5.89 9.35
C LEU A 23 -6.80 -5.34 10.26
N ASP A 24 -6.39 -4.84 11.41
CA ASP A 24 -7.28 -4.09 12.29
C ASP A 24 -7.27 -2.63 11.82
N TRP A 25 -8.25 -2.29 11.00
CA TRP A 25 -8.36 -0.96 10.41
C TRP A 25 -8.53 0.15 11.43
N ASP A 26 -9.18 -0.14 12.55
CA ASP A 26 -9.44 0.86 13.59
C ASP A 26 -8.17 1.29 14.31
N ASN A 27 -7.17 0.44 14.32
CA ASN A 27 -5.89 0.71 14.98
C ASN A 27 -4.75 0.97 13.99
N LEU A 28 -5.08 1.24 12.75
CA LEU A 28 -4.09 1.59 11.74
C LEU A 28 -3.76 3.08 11.85
N ASN A 29 -2.50 3.37 12.09
CA ASN A 29 -2.00 4.73 12.25
C ASN A 29 -0.93 5.01 11.21
N TYR A 30 -0.60 6.29 11.02
CA TYR A 30 0.51 6.63 10.16
C TYR A 30 1.33 7.75 10.77
N LYS A 31 2.57 7.84 10.31
CA LYS A 31 3.50 8.89 10.70
C LYS A 31 4.14 9.46 9.46
N HIS A 32 4.16 10.78 9.36
CA HIS A 32 4.85 11.47 8.27
C HIS A 32 6.31 11.71 8.63
N THR A 33 7.18 11.41 7.68
CA THR A 33 8.59 11.80 7.70
C THR A 33 8.93 12.35 6.34
N GLU A 34 10.05 13.06 6.25
CA GLU A 34 10.50 13.62 4.98
C GLU A 34 11.99 13.78 4.96
N ASP A 35 12.55 13.76 3.77
CA ASP A 35 13.92 14.18 3.54
C ASP A 35 13.91 15.35 2.55
N GLU A 36 15.04 15.68 1.94
CA GLU A 36 15.13 16.82 1.03
C GLU A 36 14.38 16.59 -0.29
N VAL A 37 14.13 15.34 -0.64
CA VAL A 37 13.59 14.96 -1.94
C VAL A 37 12.16 14.44 -1.84
N ASN A 38 11.87 13.63 -0.81
CA ASN A 38 10.62 12.89 -0.72
C ASN A 38 9.84 13.14 0.57
N ASN A 39 8.53 13.00 0.46
CA ASN A 39 7.63 12.80 1.59
C ASN A 39 7.43 11.31 1.78
N ARG A 40 7.17 10.89 3.01
CA ARG A 40 6.94 9.50 3.34
C ARG A 40 5.87 9.37 4.43
N LEU A 41 4.95 8.44 4.23
CA LEU A 41 4.02 8.03 5.28
C LEU A 41 4.29 6.56 5.62
N ASP A 42 4.58 6.30 6.87
CA ASP A 42 4.76 4.95 7.40
C ASP A 42 3.49 4.56 8.15
N PHE A 43 2.90 3.45 7.76
CA PHE A 43 1.67 2.94 8.37
C PHE A 43 2.01 1.80 9.32
N PHE A 44 1.41 1.84 10.49
CA PHE A 44 1.71 0.87 11.54
C PHE A 44 0.48 0.61 12.41
N ASN A 45 0.51 -0.52 13.09
CA ASN A 45 -0.47 -0.87 14.10
C ASN A 45 0.26 -1.38 15.35
N LYS A 46 -0.48 -1.88 16.32
CA LYS A 46 0.11 -2.38 17.57
C LYS A 46 1.12 -3.51 17.35
N ASN A 47 1.07 -4.19 16.22
CA ASN A 47 1.96 -5.30 15.90
C ASN A 47 3.19 -4.86 15.09
N GLY A 48 3.28 -3.58 14.74
CA GLY A 48 4.42 -3.04 14.02
C GLY A 48 4.06 -2.47 12.66
N ALA A 49 5.04 -2.47 11.76
CA ALA A 49 4.90 -1.85 10.44
C ALA A 49 3.92 -2.61 9.56
N VAL A 50 3.07 -1.88 8.87
CA VAL A 50 2.09 -2.41 7.93
C VAL A 50 2.51 -2.12 6.50
N GLY A 51 2.96 -0.91 6.23
CA GLY A 51 3.39 -0.52 4.90
C GLY A 51 3.81 0.93 4.86
N TYR A 52 4.21 1.40 3.69
CA TYR A 52 4.57 2.81 3.53
C TYR A 52 4.42 3.26 2.10
N ILE A 53 4.44 4.59 1.93
CA ILE A 53 4.50 5.22 0.61
C ILE A 53 5.51 6.37 0.67
N GLU A 54 6.26 6.53 -0.40
CA GLU A 54 7.25 7.58 -0.56
C GLU A 54 7.04 8.24 -1.91
N TRP A 55 6.94 9.57 -1.91
CA TRP A 55 6.70 10.29 -3.17
C TRP A 55 7.46 11.61 -3.19
N SER A 56 7.73 12.10 -4.38
CA SER A 56 8.54 13.29 -4.60
C SER A 56 7.86 14.57 -4.10
N LYS A 57 8.62 15.41 -3.42
CA LYS A 57 8.17 16.75 -3.02
C LYS A 57 8.04 17.69 -4.21
N ASP A 58 8.70 17.35 -5.31
CA ASP A 58 8.77 18.22 -6.47
C ASP A 58 7.56 18.03 -7.40
N ASP A 59 7.30 16.78 -7.79
CA ASP A 59 6.26 16.48 -8.77
C ASP A 59 5.22 15.45 -8.32
N GLY A 60 5.40 14.88 -7.14
CA GLY A 60 4.46 13.88 -6.63
C GLY A 60 4.73 12.46 -7.10
N GLU A 61 5.71 12.24 -7.97
CA GLU A 61 5.97 10.89 -8.48
C GLU A 61 6.28 9.93 -7.33
N VAL A 62 5.54 8.82 -7.28
CA VAL A 62 5.74 7.81 -6.24
C VAL A 62 7.01 7.03 -6.51
N GLU A 63 7.94 7.07 -5.54
CA GLU A 63 9.19 6.33 -5.61
C GLU A 63 8.99 4.89 -5.15
N LYS A 64 8.25 4.71 -4.08
CA LYS A 64 7.99 3.39 -3.50
C LYS A 64 6.63 3.35 -2.83
N ILE A 65 5.97 2.21 -2.95
CA ILE A 65 4.81 1.89 -2.14
C ILE A 65 4.96 0.42 -1.74
N TYR A 66 4.74 0.12 -0.47
CA TYR A 66 4.95 -1.21 0.06
C TYR A 66 3.86 -1.57 1.05
N VAL A 67 3.40 -2.81 0.97
CA VAL A 67 2.46 -3.39 1.92
C VAL A 67 3.07 -4.70 2.40
N GLY A 68 3.14 -4.89 3.71
CA GLY A 68 3.66 -6.11 4.30
C GLY A 68 2.86 -7.34 3.87
N ASP A 69 3.54 -8.47 3.70
CA ASP A 69 2.93 -9.71 3.21
C ASP A 69 1.62 -10.09 3.91
N PRO A 70 1.54 -10.06 5.25
CA PRO A 70 0.31 -10.45 5.94
C PRO A 70 -0.90 -9.57 5.60
N TYR A 71 -0.66 -8.37 5.10
CA TYR A 71 -1.71 -7.38 4.87
C TYR A 71 -2.05 -7.18 3.40
N ARG A 72 -1.41 -7.93 2.52
CA ARG A 72 -1.67 -7.81 1.08
C ARG A 72 -3.05 -8.33 0.72
N ARG A 73 -3.59 -7.81 -0.39
CA ARG A 73 -4.89 -8.19 -0.93
C ARG A 73 -6.08 -7.90 -0.01
N GLN A 74 -5.91 -6.91 0.88
CA GLN A 74 -6.97 -6.47 1.77
C GLN A 74 -7.34 -5.01 1.54
N GLY A 75 -6.86 -4.43 0.44
CA GLY A 75 -7.14 -3.04 0.14
C GLY A 75 -6.23 -2.05 0.85
N VAL A 76 -5.17 -2.51 1.51
CA VAL A 76 -4.26 -1.65 2.26
C VAL A 76 -3.51 -0.70 1.34
N GLY A 77 -3.04 -1.19 0.19
CA GLY A 77 -2.34 -0.33 -0.77
C GLY A 77 -3.19 0.84 -1.22
N THR A 78 -4.47 0.59 -1.50
CA THR A 78 -5.42 1.63 -1.88
C THR A 78 -5.60 2.62 -0.74
N TYR A 79 -5.74 2.14 0.47
CA TYR A 79 -5.86 2.98 1.65
C TYR A 79 -4.64 3.87 1.86
N ILE A 80 -3.44 3.29 1.71
CA ILE A 80 -2.18 4.04 1.82
C ILE A 80 -2.15 5.15 0.78
N TRP A 81 -2.48 4.83 -0.47
CA TRP A 81 -2.51 5.80 -1.55
C TRP A 81 -3.49 6.93 -1.27
N GLU A 82 -4.72 6.61 -0.94
CA GLU A 82 -5.75 7.61 -0.67
C GLU A 82 -5.41 8.48 0.52
N THR A 83 -4.84 7.89 1.56
CA THR A 83 -4.39 8.64 2.74
C THR A 83 -3.29 9.63 2.37
N ALA A 84 -2.35 9.20 1.53
CA ALA A 84 -1.27 10.08 1.07
C ALA A 84 -1.80 11.24 0.23
N VAL A 85 -2.77 10.98 -0.64
CA VAL A 85 -3.42 12.02 -1.42
C VAL A 85 -4.08 13.06 -0.51
N GLU A 86 -4.86 12.60 0.47
CA GLU A 86 -5.52 13.48 1.43
C GLU A 86 -4.51 14.28 2.24
N TRP A 87 -3.47 13.61 2.73
CA TRP A 87 -2.42 14.26 3.50
C TRP A 87 -1.76 15.37 2.67
N ALA A 88 -1.46 15.08 1.41
CA ALA A 88 -0.81 16.04 0.52
C ALA A 88 -1.69 17.27 0.31
N LYS A 89 -2.99 17.07 0.09
CA LYS A 89 -3.93 18.18 -0.07
C LYS A 89 -3.98 19.05 1.19
N GLU A 90 -4.05 18.43 2.35
CA GLU A 90 -4.13 19.15 3.61
C GLU A 90 -2.86 19.93 3.92
N ASN A 91 -1.72 19.47 3.43
CA ASN A 91 -0.43 20.07 3.72
C ASN A 91 0.18 20.86 2.54
N ASN A 92 -0.61 21.10 1.50
CA ASN A 92 -0.17 21.84 0.31
C ASN A 92 1.07 21.24 -0.34
N GLN A 93 1.12 19.92 -0.41
CA GLN A 93 2.20 19.18 -1.06
C GLN A 93 1.71 18.56 -2.36
N PRO A 94 2.61 18.24 -3.29
CA PRO A 94 2.21 17.52 -4.48
C PRO A 94 1.55 16.20 -4.12
N GLU A 95 0.43 15.90 -4.77
CA GLU A 95 -0.27 14.63 -4.53
C GLU A 95 0.51 13.49 -5.20
N PRO A 96 0.48 12.30 -4.58
CA PRO A 96 1.10 11.13 -5.21
C PRO A 96 0.60 10.88 -6.62
N GLU A 97 1.51 10.62 -7.53
CA GLU A 97 1.22 10.27 -8.92
C GLU A 97 1.94 8.98 -9.29
N HIS A 98 1.32 8.20 -10.15
CA HIS A 98 1.94 6.95 -10.60
C HIS A 98 3.24 7.22 -11.34
N SER A 99 4.28 6.46 -10.99
CA SER A 99 5.57 6.56 -11.66
C SER A 99 5.53 5.93 -13.04
N SER A 100 6.31 6.47 -13.97
CA SER A 100 6.52 5.85 -15.27
C SER A 100 7.52 4.69 -15.22
N ARG A 101 8.14 4.47 -14.07
CA ARG A 101 9.15 3.42 -13.85
C ARG A 101 8.63 2.31 -12.95
N ARG A 102 7.40 1.91 -13.17
CA ARG A 102 6.77 0.90 -12.33
C ARG A 102 7.33 -0.49 -12.61
N SER A 103 7.47 -1.28 -11.54
CA SER A 103 7.70 -2.72 -11.66
C SER A 103 6.41 -3.38 -12.18
N TYR A 104 6.47 -4.68 -12.47
CA TYR A 104 5.28 -5.42 -12.87
C TYR A 104 4.18 -5.31 -11.82
N GLU A 105 4.55 -5.47 -10.56
CA GLU A 105 3.59 -5.36 -9.45
C GLU A 105 3.08 -3.94 -9.30
N GLY A 106 3.95 -2.95 -9.47
CA GLY A 106 3.56 -1.55 -9.46
C GLY A 106 2.59 -1.21 -10.58
N GLU A 107 2.77 -1.80 -11.77
CA GLU A 107 1.85 -1.62 -12.87
C GLU A 107 0.46 -2.16 -12.53
N GLN A 108 0.40 -3.34 -11.96
CA GLN A 108 -0.87 -3.92 -11.53
C GLN A 108 -1.55 -3.07 -10.47
N PHE A 109 -0.77 -2.56 -9.52
CA PHE A 109 -1.29 -1.66 -8.50
C PHE A 109 -1.85 -0.38 -9.14
N ALA A 110 -1.09 0.23 -10.06
CA ALA A 110 -1.52 1.44 -10.74
C ALA A 110 -2.85 1.23 -11.47
N GLN A 111 -2.99 0.12 -12.16
CA GLN A 111 -4.23 -0.21 -12.85
C GLN A 111 -5.39 -0.36 -11.87
N SER A 112 -5.15 -0.91 -10.70
CA SER A 112 -6.21 -1.10 -9.70
C SER A 112 -6.65 0.22 -9.07
N ILE A 113 -5.72 1.17 -8.89
CA ILE A 113 -6.04 2.49 -8.36
C ILE A 113 -6.73 3.35 -9.42
N GLY A 114 -6.25 3.30 -10.65
CA GLY A 114 -6.76 4.12 -11.73
C GLY A 114 -6.19 5.53 -11.75
N GLY A 115 -6.89 6.45 -12.40
CA GLY A 115 -6.42 7.81 -12.61
C GLY A 115 -5.43 7.88 -13.75
N TYR A 116 -4.61 8.94 -13.79
CA TYR A 116 -3.60 9.09 -14.83
C TYR A 116 -2.44 8.14 -14.56
N ILE A 117 -2.18 7.27 -15.51
CA ILE A 117 -1.09 6.30 -15.41
C ILE A 117 -0.11 6.59 -16.54
N PRO A 118 1.07 7.17 -16.23
CA PRO A 118 2.05 7.47 -17.27
C PRO A 118 2.48 6.20 -18.01
N ARG A 119 2.78 6.35 -19.28
CA ARG A 119 3.33 5.26 -20.05
C ARG A 119 4.68 4.87 -19.47
N LEU A 120 4.96 3.58 -19.44
CA LEU A 120 6.24 3.09 -18.96
C LEU A 120 7.38 3.66 -19.79
N THR A 121 8.47 3.99 -19.11
CA THR A 121 9.66 4.55 -19.75
C THR A 121 10.37 3.47 -20.54
N ASP A 122 10.64 3.75 -21.83
CA ASP A 122 11.28 2.78 -22.72
C ASP A 122 12.80 2.76 -22.63
N ASP A 123 13.38 3.76 -22.01
CA ASP A 123 14.82 3.91 -21.93
C ASP A 123 15.45 3.18 -20.78
N ILE A 124 14.70 2.30 -20.16
CA ILE A 124 15.21 1.54 -19.03
C ILE A 124 16.06 0.40 -19.51
N ASP A 125 17.36 0.62 -19.54
CA ASP A 125 18.38 -0.43 -19.64
C ASP A 125 18.09 -1.56 -20.58
N GLY A 126 17.82 -1.29 -21.81
CA GLY A 126 17.60 -2.34 -22.78
C GLY A 126 16.24 -3.01 -22.69
N TRP A 127 15.44 -2.59 -21.82
CA TRP A 127 14.06 -2.98 -21.69
C TRP A 127 13.30 -2.82 -22.98
N SER A 128 13.47 -1.65 -23.55
CA SER A 128 12.82 -1.26 -24.78
C SER A 128 13.27 -2.08 -25.97
N SER A 129 14.36 -2.80 -25.83
CA SER A 129 14.91 -3.61 -26.92
C SER A 129 14.14 -4.88 -27.17
N ARG A 130 13.21 -5.21 -26.38
CA ARG A 130 12.43 -6.41 -26.52
C ARG A 130 11.70 -6.52 -27.85
#